data_c3afa16665bd3f1c09765ef38543be92
#
_entry.id   c3afa16665bd3f1c09765ef38543be92
#
_cell.length_a   1.000
_cell.length_b   1.000
_cell.length_c   1.000
_cell.angle_alpha   90.00
_cell.angle_beta   90.00
_cell.angle_gamma   90.00
#
_symmetry.space_group_name_H-M   'P 1'
#
loop_
_entity.id
_entity.type
_entity.pdbx_description
1 polymer ?
#
loop_
_entity_poly.entity_id
_entity_poly.type
_entity_poly.pdbx_seq_one_letter_code
_entity_poly.pdbx_strand_id
1 'polypeptide(L)'
;MEQSVRVRMAGTAYAVGGALWFLLGTWLTVRFGGDPPPASSAFYQTQVVWLVVQVLLLIGFFGLLWGGAVTRSRFGLIAFGVGVLGHALFVVAEVHGLSRGASSDLWALAALLSAIGLLLVGIATIRARRWQGWARFVPLLAGLYFFVGMLPFVFFADEPNLFALGGWGLLRLA
;
A
#
# COMPACT_ATOMS: atom_id res chain seq x y z
N MET A 1 -6.48 23.97 13.91
CA MET A 1 -5.18 24.08 13.22
C MET A 1 -4.40 22.75 13.24
N GLU A 2 -4.34 22.05 14.33
CA GLU A 2 -3.57 20.79 14.48
C GLU A 2 -4.07 19.63 13.56
N GLN A 3 -5.38 19.44 13.43
CA GLN A 3 -5.96 18.39 12.61
C GLN A 3 -5.64 18.56 11.11
N SER A 4 -5.67 19.80 10.61
CA SER A 4 -5.35 20.08 9.21
C SER A 4 -3.88 19.79 8.86
N VAL A 5 -2.98 20.00 9.82
CA VAL A 5 -1.55 19.69 9.65
C VAL A 5 -1.37 18.17 9.59
N ARG A 6 -1.97 17.42 10.50
CA ARG A 6 -1.90 15.92 10.50
C ARG A 6 -2.41 15.32 9.20
N VAL A 7 -3.54 15.82 8.69
CA VAL A 7 -4.12 15.33 7.42
C VAL A 7 -3.18 15.62 6.25
N ARG A 8 -2.59 16.84 6.18
CA ARG A 8 -1.62 17.16 5.12
C ARG A 8 -0.37 16.29 5.19
N MET A 9 0.22 16.15 6.38
CA MET A 9 1.42 15.31 6.56
C MET A 9 1.14 13.85 6.17
N ALA A 10 0.00 13.30 6.58
CA ALA A 10 -0.38 11.95 6.20
C ALA A 10 -0.62 11.81 4.68
N GLY A 11 -1.29 12.78 4.06
CA GLY A 11 -1.48 12.82 2.61
C GLY A 11 -0.14 12.88 1.86
N THR A 12 0.79 13.74 2.30
CA THR A 12 2.13 13.81 1.73
C THR A 12 2.89 12.49 1.91
N ALA A 13 2.84 11.88 3.09
CA ALA A 13 3.47 10.58 3.34
C ALA A 13 2.92 9.49 2.41
N TYR A 14 1.59 9.48 2.21
CA TYR A 14 0.94 8.51 1.34
C TYR A 14 1.36 8.70 -0.13
N ALA A 15 1.37 9.95 -0.61
CA ALA A 15 1.80 10.27 -1.97
C ALA A 15 3.27 9.94 -2.20
N VAL A 16 4.17 10.32 -1.27
CA VAL A 16 5.60 9.99 -1.36
C VAL A 16 5.80 8.48 -1.33
N GLY A 17 5.12 7.76 -0.43
CA GLY A 17 5.15 6.30 -0.36
C GLY A 17 4.67 5.65 -1.66
N GLY A 18 3.59 6.15 -2.26
CA GLY A 18 3.07 5.68 -3.55
C GLY A 18 4.04 5.93 -4.72
N ALA A 19 4.66 7.12 -4.77
CA ALA A 19 5.68 7.46 -5.77
C ALA A 19 6.90 6.55 -5.66
N LEU A 20 7.42 6.38 -4.45
CA LEU A 20 8.56 5.47 -4.19
C LEU A 20 8.21 4.03 -4.54
N TRP A 21 7.01 3.56 -4.22
CA TRP A 21 6.52 2.24 -4.61
C TRP A 21 6.58 2.05 -6.13
N PHE A 22 6.03 3.00 -6.89
CA PHE A 22 6.06 2.95 -8.35
C PHE A 22 7.48 2.96 -8.91
N LEU A 23 8.31 3.90 -8.46
CA LEU A 23 9.69 4.03 -8.92
C LEU A 23 10.53 2.80 -8.60
N LEU A 24 10.41 2.27 -7.40
CA LEU A 24 11.14 1.08 -6.98
C LEU A 24 10.70 -0.15 -7.76
N GLY A 25 9.37 -0.38 -7.89
CA GLY A 25 8.84 -1.50 -8.68
C GLY A 25 9.28 -1.44 -10.15
N THR A 26 9.27 -0.23 -10.75
CA THR A 26 9.76 -0.02 -12.11
C THR A 26 11.26 -0.29 -12.22
N TRP A 27 12.05 0.22 -11.29
CA TRP A 27 13.50 0.02 -11.27
C TRP A 27 13.87 -1.46 -11.13
N LEU A 28 13.18 -2.19 -10.23
CA LEU A 28 13.39 -3.62 -10.03
C LEU A 28 13.09 -4.41 -11.32
N THR A 29 11.97 -4.11 -11.97
CA THR A 29 11.60 -4.74 -13.25
C THR A 29 12.68 -4.52 -14.32
N VAL A 30 13.11 -3.27 -14.48
CA VAL A 30 14.07 -2.91 -15.54
C VAL A 30 15.46 -3.48 -15.23
N ARG A 31 15.89 -3.48 -13.97
CA ARG A 31 17.27 -3.84 -13.60
C ARG A 31 17.47 -5.33 -13.37
N PHE A 32 16.48 -6.03 -12.81
CA PHE A 32 16.61 -7.42 -12.38
C PHE A 32 15.58 -8.36 -13.00
N GLY A 33 14.57 -7.84 -13.69
CA GLY A 33 13.42 -8.63 -14.15
C GLY A 33 12.49 -9.07 -12.99
N GLY A 34 12.81 -8.65 -11.77
CA GLY A 34 12.12 -9.06 -10.53
C GLY A 34 12.89 -8.63 -9.30
N ASP A 35 12.81 -9.41 -8.23
CA ASP A 35 13.58 -9.14 -7.02
C ASP A 35 15.09 -9.36 -7.24
N PRO A 36 15.96 -8.59 -6.57
CA PRO A 36 17.39 -8.83 -6.59
C PRO A 36 17.74 -10.20 -5.98
N PRO A 37 18.89 -10.78 -6.34
CA PRO A 37 19.32 -12.06 -5.76
C PRO A 37 19.32 -12.03 -4.24
N PRO A 38 18.80 -13.09 -3.57
CA PRO A 38 18.79 -13.19 -2.12
C PRO A 38 20.16 -12.94 -1.49
N ALA A 39 20.19 -12.34 -0.31
CA ALA A 39 21.39 -11.99 0.47
C ALA A 39 22.41 -11.10 -0.25
N SER A 40 22.08 -10.54 -1.42
CA SER A 40 22.93 -9.56 -2.10
C SER A 40 22.82 -8.18 -1.45
N SER A 41 23.82 -7.32 -1.66
CA SER A 41 23.76 -5.93 -1.21
C SER A 41 22.57 -5.18 -1.84
N ALA A 42 22.26 -5.47 -3.11
CA ALA A 42 21.10 -4.91 -3.80
C ALA A 42 19.79 -5.34 -3.13
N PHE A 43 19.67 -6.59 -2.70
CA PHE A 43 18.51 -7.09 -1.95
C PHE A 43 18.32 -6.28 -0.66
N TYR A 44 19.33 -6.16 0.18
CA TYR A 44 19.22 -5.42 1.45
C TYR A 44 18.88 -3.93 1.25
N GLN A 45 19.50 -3.27 0.27
CA GLN A 45 19.17 -1.88 -0.07
C GLN A 45 17.71 -1.74 -0.50
N THR A 46 17.22 -2.63 -1.33
CA THR A 46 15.83 -2.67 -1.79
C THR A 46 14.87 -2.88 -0.63
N GLN A 47 15.16 -3.83 0.26
CA GLN A 47 14.32 -4.11 1.43
C GLN A 47 14.23 -2.91 2.38
N VAL A 48 15.32 -2.16 2.58
CA VAL A 48 15.28 -0.93 3.37
C VAL A 48 14.37 0.12 2.72
N VAL A 49 14.44 0.28 1.39
CA VAL A 49 13.56 1.21 0.70
C VAL A 49 12.10 0.75 0.79
N TRP A 50 11.81 -0.54 0.61
CA TRP A 50 10.49 -1.10 0.81
C TRP A 50 9.96 -0.85 2.23
N LEU A 51 10.78 -1.06 3.26
CA LEU A 51 10.40 -0.78 4.64
C LEU A 51 9.99 0.69 4.84
N VAL A 52 10.78 1.63 4.29
CA VAL A 52 10.44 3.07 4.33
C VAL A 52 9.12 3.34 3.63
N VAL A 53 8.92 2.75 2.45
CA VAL A 53 7.66 2.86 1.70
C VAL A 53 6.48 2.38 2.53
N GLN A 54 6.59 1.20 3.15
CA GLN A 54 5.49 0.64 3.96
C GLN A 54 5.16 1.51 5.18
N VAL A 55 6.16 2.07 5.84
CA VAL A 55 5.95 2.99 6.96
C VAL A 55 5.25 4.27 6.50
N LEU A 56 5.65 4.85 5.36
CA LEU A 56 5.00 6.03 4.79
C LEU A 56 3.54 5.75 4.42
N LEU A 57 3.26 4.60 3.82
CA LEU A 57 1.91 4.19 3.46
C LEU A 57 1.05 3.92 4.68
N LEU A 58 1.60 3.33 5.73
CA LEU A 58 0.90 3.12 7.00
C LEU A 58 0.53 4.47 7.64
N ILE A 59 1.49 5.42 7.71
CA ILE A 59 1.23 6.79 8.21
C ILE A 59 0.13 7.45 7.37
N GLY A 60 0.26 7.36 6.04
CA GLY A 60 -0.72 7.91 5.11
C GLY A 60 -2.10 7.30 5.27
N PHE A 61 -2.19 6.00 5.54
CA PHE A 61 -3.46 5.31 5.76
C PHE A 61 -4.20 5.86 7.00
N PHE A 62 -3.49 6.26 8.06
CA PHE A 62 -4.09 6.98 9.19
C PHE A 62 -4.68 8.33 8.78
N GLY A 63 -4.20 8.94 7.71
CA GLY A 63 -4.77 10.15 7.12
C GLY A 63 -6.24 9.99 6.73
N LEU A 64 -6.67 8.79 6.32
CA LEU A 64 -8.06 8.49 6.00
C LEU A 64 -8.99 8.63 7.23
N LEU A 65 -8.49 8.23 8.40
CA LEU A 65 -9.22 8.40 9.66
C LEU A 65 -9.25 9.88 10.07
N TRP A 66 -8.10 10.55 10.04
CA TRP A 66 -8.00 11.97 10.43
C TRP A 66 -8.73 12.91 9.47
N GLY A 67 -8.74 12.58 8.17
CA GLY A 67 -9.47 13.30 7.12
C GLY A 67 -10.97 13.02 7.10
N GLY A 68 -11.46 12.17 8.02
CA GLY A 68 -12.88 11.85 8.12
C GLY A 68 -13.42 10.98 6.98
N ALA A 69 -12.55 10.38 6.17
CA ALA A 69 -12.96 9.41 5.13
C ALA A 69 -13.66 8.20 5.77
N VAL A 70 -13.18 7.81 6.93
CA VAL A 70 -13.76 6.71 7.72
C VAL A 70 -14.66 7.31 8.81
N THR A 71 -15.93 6.90 8.84
CA THR A 71 -16.83 7.25 9.94
C THR A 71 -16.51 6.38 11.16
N ARG A 72 -16.88 6.89 12.38
CA ARG A 72 -16.80 6.11 13.62
C ARG A 72 -17.86 5.01 13.73
N SER A 73 -18.49 4.63 12.61
CA SER A 73 -19.38 3.48 12.56
C SER A 73 -18.58 2.18 12.81
N ARG A 74 -19.24 1.15 13.34
CA ARG A 74 -18.60 -0.17 13.54
C ARG A 74 -17.98 -0.69 12.24
N PHE A 75 -18.70 -0.58 11.12
CA PHE A 75 -18.18 -0.97 9.81
C PHE A 75 -16.92 -0.17 9.41
N GLY A 76 -16.95 1.15 9.56
CA GLY A 76 -15.80 2.00 9.23
C GLY A 76 -14.56 1.67 10.06
N LEU A 77 -14.73 1.43 11.37
CA LEU A 77 -13.62 1.08 12.26
C LEU A 77 -13.05 -0.31 11.95
N ILE A 78 -13.90 -1.31 11.66
CA ILE A 78 -13.44 -2.64 11.24
C ILE A 78 -12.68 -2.54 9.90
N ALA A 79 -13.25 -1.85 8.91
CA ALA A 79 -12.62 -1.62 7.61
C ALA A 79 -11.23 -0.99 7.75
N PHE A 80 -11.13 0.04 8.59
CA PHE A 80 -9.87 0.71 8.90
C PHE A 80 -8.89 -0.22 9.60
N GLY A 81 -9.34 -0.98 10.60
CA GLY A 81 -8.52 -1.94 11.33
C GLY A 81 -7.92 -3.03 10.43
N VAL A 82 -8.70 -3.56 9.48
CA VAL A 82 -8.21 -4.53 8.48
C VAL A 82 -7.09 -3.92 7.62
N GLY A 83 -7.29 -2.69 7.14
CA GLY A 83 -6.26 -2.00 6.35
C GLY A 83 -5.00 -1.69 7.15
N VAL A 84 -5.13 -1.23 8.39
CA VAL A 84 -3.98 -1.01 9.29
C VAL A 84 -3.23 -2.30 9.52
N LEU A 85 -3.93 -3.41 9.77
CA LEU A 85 -3.31 -4.72 9.96
C LEU A 85 -2.51 -5.14 8.71
N GLY A 86 -3.08 -4.98 7.52
CA GLY A 86 -2.39 -5.28 6.26
C GLY A 86 -1.11 -4.46 6.08
N HIS A 87 -1.17 -3.14 6.28
CA HIS A 87 0.01 -2.26 6.18
C HIS A 87 1.05 -2.53 7.27
N ALA A 88 0.62 -2.83 8.51
CA ALA A 88 1.53 -3.23 9.58
C ALA A 88 2.22 -4.57 9.27
N LEU A 89 1.49 -5.51 8.69
CA LEU A 89 2.04 -6.80 8.29
C LEU A 89 3.09 -6.66 7.17
N PHE A 90 2.93 -5.70 6.26
CA PHE A 90 3.99 -5.36 5.30
C PHE A 90 5.27 -4.91 6.01
N VAL A 91 5.16 -4.01 7.00
CA VAL A 91 6.34 -3.58 7.79
C VAL A 91 7.02 -4.79 8.44
N VAL A 92 6.25 -5.70 9.01
CA VAL A 92 6.77 -6.95 9.60
C VAL A 92 7.41 -7.83 8.51
N ALA A 93 6.80 -7.94 7.33
CA ALA A 93 7.34 -8.73 6.23
C ALA A 93 8.70 -8.20 5.74
N GLU A 94 8.86 -6.86 5.66
CA GLU A 94 10.13 -6.26 5.25
C GLU A 94 11.24 -6.47 6.31
N VAL A 95 10.91 -6.30 7.61
CA VAL A 95 11.86 -6.57 8.71
C VAL A 95 12.25 -8.05 8.71
N HIS A 96 11.29 -8.96 8.49
CA HIS A 96 11.55 -10.39 8.39
C HIS A 96 12.43 -10.73 7.17
N GLY A 97 12.17 -10.10 6.00
CA GLY A 97 13.00 -10.23 4.81
C GLY A 97 14.43 -9.78 5.06
N LEU A 98 14.62 -8.62 5.70
CA LEU A 98 15.94 -8.11 6.10
C LEU A 98 16.69 -9.08 7.01
N SER A 99 16.00 -9.70 7.95
CA SER A 99 16.63 -10.64 8.89
C SER A 99 17.04 -11.96 8.26
N ARG A 100 16.35 -12.40 7.21
CA ARG A 100 16.59 -13.70 6.53
C ARG A 100 17.40 -13.58 5.25
N GLY A 101 17.57 -12.38 4.72
CA GLY A 101 18.19 -12.15 3.42
C GLY A 101 17.37 -12.68 2.24
N ALA A 102 16.07 -12.89 2.42
CA ALA A 102 15.15 -13.41 1.41
C ALA A 102 13.76 -12.81 1.59
N SER A 103 12.98 -12.69 0.52
CA SER A 103 11.60 -12.19 0.56
C SER A 103 10.74 -12.99 1.53
N SER A 104 9.85 -12.31 2.25
CA SER A 104 9.00 -12.92 3.27
C SER A 104 7.72 -13.47 2.68
N ASP A 105 7.32 -14.70 3.08
CA ASP A 105 6.03 -15.30 2.72
C ASP A 105 4.82 -14.49 3.24
N LEU A 106 5.05 -13.62 4.25
CA LEU A 106 4.01 -12.74 4.78
C LEU A 106 3.58 -11.66 3.78
N TRP A 107 4.38 -11.42 2.73
CA TRP A 107 4.14 -10.34 1.77
C TRP A 107 2.78 -10.49 1.05
N ALA A 108 2.47 -11.70 0.60
CA ALA A 108 1.20 -11.99 -0.09
C ALA A 108 -0.01 -11.76 0.83
N LEU A 109 0.08 -12.19 2.10
CA LEU A 109 -0.98 -11.97 3.09
C LEU A 109 -1.14 -10.48 3.42
N ALA A 110 -0.03 -9.75 3.57
CA ALA A 110 -0.03 -8.32 3.80
C ALA A 110 -0.70 -7.56 2.65
N ALA A 111 -0.38 -7.93 1.40
CA ALA A 111 -0.97 -7.35 0.20
C ALA A 111 -2.48 -7.59 0.13
N LEU A 112 -2.91 -8.82 0.39
CA LEU A 112 -4.33 -9.20 0.39
C LEU A 112 -5.12 -8.42 1.47
N LEU A 113 -4.62 -8.37 2.70
CA LEU A 113 -5.28 -7.65 3.79
C LEU A 113 -5.32 -6.14 3.54
N SER A 114 -4.24 -5.55 3.00
CA SER A 114 -4.21 -4.13 2.63
C SER A 114 -5.24 -3.82 1.54
N ALA A 115 -5.34 -4.67 0.53
CA ALA A 115 -6.31 -4.50 -0.56
C ALA A 115 -7.76 -4.63 -0.08
N ILE A 116 -8.06 -5.64 0.75
CA ILE A 116 -9.38 -5.80 1.37
C ILE A 116 -9.69 -4.59 2.25
N GLY A 117 -8.73 -4.14 3.06
CA GLY A 117 -8.88 -2.95 3.88
C GLY A 117 -9.20 -1.71 3.06
N LEU A 118 -8.48 -1.47 1.95
CA LEU A 118 -8.74 -0.37 1.03
C LEU A 118 -10.13 -0.45 0.37
N LEU A 119 -10.57 -1.64 -0.04
CA LEU A 119 -11.93 -1.84 -0.56
C LEU A 119 -12.99 -1.48 0.48
N LEU A 120 -12.86 -2.02 1.68
CA LEU A 120 -13.82 -1.77 2.76
C LEU A 120 -13.83 -0.30 3.20
N VAL A 121 -12.64 0.33 3.31
CA VAL A 121 -12.53 1.76 3.59
C VAL A 121 -13.11 2.58 2.45
N GLY A 122 -12.90 2.20 1.20
CA GLY A 122 -13.51 2.85 0.03
C GLY A 122 -15.04 2.83 0.11
N ILE A 123 -15.64 1.69 0.43
CA ILE A 123 -17.09 1.56 0.65
C ILE A 123 -17.53 2.46 1.82
N ALA A 124 -16.77 2.47 2.93
CA ALA A 124 -17.08 3.32 4.08
C ALA A 124 -17.03 4.81 3.71
N THR A 125 -16.04 5.23 2.93
CA THR A 125 -15.86 6.62 2.47
C THR A 125 -17.02 7.07 1.59
N ILE A 126 -17.45 6.23 0.65
CA ILE A 126 -18.59 6.52 -0.22
C ILE A 126 -19.88 6.66 0.59
N ARG A 127 -20.10 5.76 1.56
CA ARG A 127 -21.27 5.79 2.45
C ARG A 127 -21.26 7.01 3.37
N ALA A 128 -20.07 7.42 3.83
CA ALA A 128 -19.91 8.58 4.72
C ALA A 128 -20.28 9.90 4.05
N ARG A 129 -20.12 10.02 2.72
CA ARG A 129 -20.38 11.22 1.90
C ARG A 129 -19.63 12.48 2.39
N ARG A 130 -18.55 12.32 3.18
CA ARG A 130 -17.76 13.45 3.69
C ARG A 130 -16.76 13.97 2.68
N TRP A 131 -16.22 13.08 1.86
CA TRP A 131 -15.36 13.44 0.74
C TRP A 131 -16.21 13.69 -0.50
N GLN A 132 -15.85 14.74 -1.24
CA GLN A 132 -16.56 15.15 -2.45
C GLN A 132 -15.77 14.79 -3.71
N GLY A 133 -16.47 14.83 -4.85
CA GLY A 133 -15.87 14.56 -6.14
C GLY A 133 -15.34 13.12 -6.25
N TRP A 134 -14.31 12.96 -7.06
CA TRP A 134 -13.70 11.67 -7.36
C TRP A 134 -12.83 11.11 -6.21
N ALA A 135 -12.30 11.97 -5.34
CA ALA A 135 -11.43 11.56 -4.23
C ALA A 135 -12.06 10.50 -3.32
N ARG A 136 -13.40 10.48 -3.17
CA ARG A 136 -14.13 9.47 -2.39
C ARG A 136 -13.99 8.05 -2.94
N PHE A 137 -13.63 7.91 -4.22
CA PHE A 137 -13.47 6.60 -4.87
C PHE A 137 -12.04 6.07 -4.84
N VAL A 138 -11.05 6.92 -4.52
CA VAL A 138 -9.63 6.56 -4.55
C VAL A 138 -9.30 5.32 -3.73
N PRO A 139 -9.72 5.20 -2.45
CA PRO A 139 -9.43 4.00 -1.68
C PRO A 139 -10.08 2.75 -2.28
N LEU A 140 -11.30 2.87 -2.83
CA LEU A 140 -11.99 1.77 -3.49
C LEU A 140 -11.25 1.33 -4.76
N LEU A 141 -10.84 2.28 -5.59
CA LEU A 141 -10.11 2.01 -6.83
C LEU A 141 -8.74 1.38 -6.55
N ALA A 142 -8.03 1.86 -5.52
CA ALA A 142 -6.76 1.28 -5.10
C ALA A 142 -6.91 -0.17 -4.61
N GLY A 143 -7.97 -0.46 -3.84
CA GLY A 143 -8.28 -1.82 -3.42
C GLY A 143 -8.71 -2.71 -4.58
N LEU A 144 -9.56 -2.21 -5.49
CA LEU A 144 -10.01 -2.95 -6.66
C LEU A 144 -8.86 -3.27 -7.62
N TYR A 145 -7.94 -2.32 -7.81
CA TYR A 145 -6.77 -2.53 -8.67
C TYR A 145 -5.93 -3.72 -8.23
N PHE A 146 -5.81 -3.98 -6.93
CA PHE A 146 -5.12 -5.18 -6.46
C PHE A 146 -5.70 -6.45 -7.10
N PHE A 147 -7.02 -6.60 -7.11
CA PHE A 147 -7.66 -7.82 -7.61
C PHE A 147 -7.69 -7.91 -9.14
N VAL A 148 -7.81 -6.78 -9.83
CA VAL A 148 -7.97 -6.75 -11.30
C VAL A 148 -6.64 -6.51 -12.01
N GLY A 149 -5.79 -5.63 -11.46
CA GLY A 149 -4.56 -5.18 -12.09
C GLY A 149 -3.30 -5.84 -11.53
N MET A 150 -3.28 -6.22 -10.25
CA MET A 150 -2.08 -6.73 -9.63
C MET A 150 -2.12 -8.26 -9.44
N LEU A 151 -3.19 -8.79 -8.86
CA LEU A 151 -3.28 -10.21 -8.52
C LEU A 151 -3.07 -11.13 -9.74
N PRO A 152 -3.72 -10.91 -10.91
CA PRO A 152 -3.53 -11.77 -12.07
C PRO A 152 -2.10 -11.72 -12.64
N PHE A 153 -1.48 -10.56 -12.63
CA PHE A 153 -0.20 -10.33 -13.31
C PHE A 153 1.05 -10.50 -12.44
N VAL A 154 0.88 -10.53 -11.12
CA VAL A 154 1.99 -10.70 -10.19
C VAL A 154 1.99 -12.09 -9.56
N PHE A 155 0.79 -12.63 -9.25
CA PHE A 155 0.67 -13.86 -8.47
C PHE A 155 0.29 -15.10 -9.31
N PHE A 156 -0.36 -14.89 -10.46
CA PHE A 156 -0.85 -15.99 -11.30
C PHE A 156 -0.26 -16.02 -12.72
N ALA A 157 0.60 -15.06 -13.07
CA ALA A 157 1.32 -15.09 -14.33
C ALA A 157 2.57 -15.96 -14.22
N ASP A 158 2.90 -16.68 -15.28
CA ASP A 158 4.13 -17.48 -15.36
C ASP A 158 5.38 -16.58 -15.23
N GLU A 159 5.29 -15.35 -15.79
CA GLU A 159 6.29 -14.32 -15.63
C GLU A 159 5.66 -13.11 -14.90
N PRO A 160 6.01 -12.85 -13.63
CA PRO A 160 5.43 -11.75 -12.85
C PRO A 160 5.68 -10.38 -13.49
N ASN A 161 4.62 -9.65 -13.75
CA ASN A 161 4.70 -8.30 -14.30
C ASN A 161 4.76 -7.26 -13.17
N LEU A 162 5.96 -6.82 -12.83
CA LEU A 162 6.16 -5.84 -11.74
C LEU A 162 5.70 -4.42 -12.11
N PHE A 163 5.43 -4.11 -13.39
CA PHE A 163 4.73 -2.87 -13.73
C PHE A 163 3.30 -2.86 -13.16
N ALA A 164 2.64 -4.02 -13.11
CA ALA A 164 1.36 -4.15 -12.43
C ALA A 164 1.48 -3.87 -10.93
N LEU A 165 2.58 -4.30 -10.29
CA LEU A 165 2.92 -3.95 -8.92
C LEU A 165 3.11 -2.43 -8.77
N GLY A 166 3.89 -1.80 -9.66
CA GLY A 166 4.11 -0.36 -9.68
C GLY A 166 2.83 0.46 -9.83
N GLY A 167 1.90 0.01 -10.67
CA GLY A 167 0.61 0.66 -10.89
C GLY A 167 -0.21 0.86 -9.61
N TRP A 168 -0.09 -0.04 -8.64
CA TRP A 168 -0.72 0.11 -7.32
C TRP A 168 -0.17 1.33 -6.56
N GLY A 169 1.12 1.64 -6.74
CA GLY A 169 1.72 2.87 -6.21
C GLY A 169 1.14 4.13 -6.83
N LEU A 170 0.90 4.15 -8.14
CA LEU A 170 0.32 5.32 -8.84
C LEU A 170 -1.06 5.69 -8.32
N LEU A 171 -1.91 4.72 -8.02
CA LEU A 171 -3.25 4.98 -7.46
C LEU A 171 -3.22 5.59 -6.05
N ARG A 172 -2.07 5.57 -5.39
CA ARG A 172 -1.86 6.18 -4.08
C ARG A 172 -1.40 7.64 -4.18
N LEU A 173 -1.09 8.13 -5.39
CA LEU A 173 -0.75 9.54 -5.63
C LEU A 173 -2.00 10.43 -5.76
N ALA A 174 -3.15 9.83 -6.00
CA ALA A 174 -4.43 10.50 -6.24
C ALA A 174 -5.19 10.82 -4.95
#